data_96b0eeab63438eed519302e6f87240a9
#
_entry.id   96b0eeab63438eed519302e6f87240a9
#
_cell.length_a   1.000
_cell.length_b   1.000
_cell.length_c   1.000
_cell.angle_alpha   90.00
_cell.angle_beta   90.00
_cell.angle_gamma   90.00
#
_symmetry.space_group_name_H-M   'P 1'
#
loop_
_entity.id
_entity.type
_entity.pdbx_description
1 polymer ?
#
loop_
_entity_poly.entity_id
_entity_poly.type
_entity_poly.pdbx_seq_one_letter_code
_entity_poly.pdbx_strand_id
1 'polypeptide(L)'
;TTAPITIAPYIQLDKVNVNVTRAITCTNLEDIAVSVSAIGGTPANLQFTVRDVIYDNSVTPPTAIKGTAYSLPPVSVVAGVATFTNLPVGNYEITVRNLDTNCEITSVHYVNNPNTFDLTIDNVVDVTCLNDTNGSARVTLVDRVPTPVNNAGEFTYTLADALGNPLPGGTSTTAGVVDLTNLAVGTYTITATLNQAPSCTVSKNFTITGPTAALAI
;
A
#
# COMPACT_ATOMS: atom_id res chain seq x y z
N THR A 1 -2.13 52.58 43.49
CA THR A 1 -3.07 51.70 42.77
C THR A 1 -2.27 50.89 41.78
N THR A 2 -2.08 49.60 42.03
CA THR A 2 -1.49 48.63 41.10
C THR A 2 -2.49 48.37 40.00
N ALA A 3 -2.05 48.53 38.74
CA ALA A 3 -2.87 48.18 37.58
C ALA A 3 -3.13 46.68 37.59
N PRO A 4 -4.33 46.21 37.25
CA PRO A 4 -4.62 44.79 37.16
C PRO A 4 -3.78 44.18 36.01
N ILE A 5 -3.05 43.11 36.30
CA ILE A 5 -2.37 42.30 35.29
C ILE A 5 -3.42 41.39 34.69
N THR A 6 -3.72 41.61 33.41
CA THR A 6 -4.59 40.71 32.63
C THR A 6 -3.70 39.60 32.04
N ILE A 7 -3.88 38.38 32.52
CA ILE A 7 -3.24 37.20 31.90
C ILE A 7 -4.12 36.83 30.70
N ALA A 8 -3.57 36.90 29.50
CA ALA A 8 -4.26 36.43 28.30
C ALA A 8 -4.56 34.93 28.42
N PRO A 9 -5.73 34.47 27.95
CA PRO A 9 -6.02 33.04 27.95
C PRO A 9 -4.94 32.26 27.20
N TYR A 10 -4.43 31.22 27.85
CA TYR A 10 -3.44 30.33 27.21
C TYR A 10 -4.12 29.46 26.15
N ILE A 11 -3.65 29.53 24.91
CA ILE A 11 -4.14 28.69 23.83
C ILE A 11 -3.35 27.37 23.85
N GLN A 12 -4.03 26.29 24.20
CA GLN A 12 -3.46 24.94 24.23
C GLN A 12 -3.90 24.16 23.00
N LEU A 13 -2.94 23.56 22.27
CA LEU A 13 -3.26 22.60 21.22
C LEU A 13 -3.82 21.32 21.86
N ASP A 14 -4.96 20.85 21.36
CA ASP A 14 -5.70 19.73 21.95
C ASP A 14 -5.58 18.46 21.10
N LYS A 15 -5.89 18.55 19.81
CA LYS A 15 -5.93 17.39 18.91
C LYS A 15 -5.57 17.76 17.47
N VAL A 16 -4.73 16.94 16.84
CA VAL A 16 -4.53 16.97 15.39
C VAL A 16 -5.67 16.20 14.72
N ASN A 17 -6.35 16.87 13.79
CA ASN A 17 -7.40 16.28 12.97
C ASN A 17 -6.87 16.05 11.55
N VAL A 18 -6.91 14.81 11.10
CA VAL A 18 -6.49 14.41 9.75
C VAL A 18 -7.72 13.99 8.98
N ASN A 19 -7.94 14.61 7.83
CA ASN A 19 -9.02 14.27 6.92
C ASN A 19 -8.44 13.84 5.58
N VAL A 20 -8.73 12.62 5.14
CA VAL A 20 -8.33 12.12 3.81
C VAL A 20 -9.21 12.81 2.78
N THR A 21 -8.60 13.65 1.93
CA THR A 21 -9.30 14.38 0.86
C THR A 21 -9.30 13.63 -0.47
N ARG A 22 -8.29 12.79 -0.68
CA ARG A 22 -8.22 11.81 -1.76
C ARG A 22 -7.58 10.54 -1.23
N ALA A 23 -8.32 9.43 -1.23
CA ALA A 23 -7.79 8.15 -0.81
C ALA A 23 -6.76 7.62 -1.81
N ILE A 24 -5.76 6.89 -1.29
CA ILE A 24 -4.80 6.18 -2.13
C ILE A 24 -5.51 5.09 -2.94
N THR A 25 -5.11 4.95 -4.20
CA THR A 25 -5.54 3.89 -5.10
C THR A 25 -4.32 3.34 -5.84
N CYS A 26 -4.51 2.33 -6.68
CA CYS A 26 -3.42 1.82 -7.52
C CYS A 26 -2.90 2.84 -8.55
N THR A 27 -3.60 3.95 -8.77
CA THR A 27 -3.24 4.99 -9.73
C THR A 27 -2.98 6.36 -9.09
N ASN A 28 -3.42 6.57 -7.86
CA ASN A 28 -3.29 7.85 -7.17
C ASN A 28 -2.70 7.66 -5.78
N LEU A 29 -1.82 8.52 -5.38
CA LEU A 29 -1.33 8.66 -4.01
C LEU A 29 -2.37 9.39 -3.15
N GLU A 30 -2.23 9.30 -1.82
CA GLU A 30 -3.19 9.89 -0.89
C GLU A 30 -2.96 11.40 -0.71
N ASP A 31 -4.06 12.15 -0.57
CA ASP A 31 -4.03 13.54 -0.13
C ASP A 31 -4.76 13.68 1.19
N ILE A 32 -4.20 14.49 2.09
CA ILE A 32 -4.79 14.77 3.41
C ILE A 32 -4.87 16.27 3.67
N ALA A 33 -5.89 16.65 4.42
CA ALA A 33 -6.02 17.97 5.04
C ALA A 33 -5.83 17.83 6.55
N VAL A 34 -4.94 18.61 7.11
CA VAL A 34 -4.58 18.58 8.53
C VAL A 34 -4.99 19.89 9.19
N SER A 35 -5.71 19.78 10.28
CA SER A 35 -6.06 20.91 11.16
C SER A 35 -5.79 20.54 12.62
N VAL A 36 -5.86 21.52 13.49
CA VAL A 36 -5.70 21.31 14.94
C VAL A 36 -6.88 21.90 15.68
N SER A 37 -7.38 21.18 16.68
CA SER A 37 -8.29 21.72 17.69
C SER A 37 -7.48 22.35 18.82
N ALA A 38 -7.96 23.45 19.39
CA ALA A 38 -7.31 24.11 20.50
C ALA A 38 -8.34 24.56 21.55
N ILE A 39 -7.88 24.65 22.81
CA ILE A 39 -8.63 25.14 23.96
C ILE A 39 -8.16 26.56 24.28
N GLY A 40 -9.08 27.45 24.61
CA GLY A 40 -8.78 28.83 25.00
C GLY A 40 -8.70 29.82 23.84
N GLY A 41 -8.91 29.38 22.61
CA GLY A 41 -8.92 30.25 21.40
C GLY A 41 -8.44 29.54 20.14
N THR A 42 -8.39 30.30 19.03
CA THR A 42 -7.88 29.81 17.75
C THR A 42 -6.43 30.25 17.58
N PRO A 43 -5.47 29.30 17.43
CA PRO A 43 -4.07 29.66 17.19
C PRO A 43 -3.90 30.28 15.81
N ALA A 44 -3.13 31.37 15.71
CA ALA A 44 -2.94 32.11 14.48
C ALA A 44 -1.72 31.63 13.67
N ASN A 45 -0.61 31.31 14.36
CA ASN A 45 0.67 30.98 13.74
C ASN A 45 0.99 29.50 13.92
N LEU A 46 0.53 28.68 12.98
CA LEU A 46 0.74 27.24 13.01
C LEU A 46 1.77 26.81 11.95
N GLN A 47 2.68 25.95 12.35
CA GLN A 47 3.56 25.21 11.47
C GLN A 47 3.14 23.74 11.44
N PHE A 48 3.01 23.19 10.24
CA PHE A 48 2.65 21.80 10.03
C PHE A 48 3.83 21.05 9.38
N THR A 49 4.12 19.86 9.89
CA THR A 49 5.19 19.01 9.37
C THR A 49 4.68 17.57 9.29
N VAL A 50 4.96 16.89 8.17
CA VAL A 50 4.70 15.47 7.99
C VAL A 50 6.05 14.78 7.78
N ARG A 51 6.28 13.67 8.49
CA ARG A 51 7.48 12.82 8.37
C ARG A 51 7.07 11.38 8.23
N ASP A 52 7.78 10.63 7.41
CA ASP A 52 7.66 9.17 7.42
C ASP A 52 8.28 8.61 8.73
N VAL A 53 7.71 7.51 9.21
CA VAL A 53 8.16 6.82 10.42
C VAL A 53 8.47 5.38 10.05
N ILE A 54 9.71 4.99 10.25
CA ILE A 54 10.16 3.61 10.11
C ILE A 54 10.28 3.03 11.53
N TYR A 55 9.69 1.85 11.75
CA TYR A 55 9.81 1.17 13.03
C TYR A 55 11.00 0.22 13.00
N ASP A 56 11.92 0.39 13.96
CA ASP A 56 12.96 -0.60 14.23
C ASP A 56 12.34 -1.76 15.03
N ASN A 57 12.06 -2.83 14.32
CA ASN A 57 11.51 -4.05 14.90
C ASN A 57 12.58 -4.97 15.52
N SER A 58 13.86 -4.57 15.49
CA SER A 58 14.95 -5.33 16.15
C SER A 58 14.97 -5.15 17.66
N VAL A 59 14.25 -4.17 18.18
CA VAL A 59 14.10 -3.88 19.62
C VAL A 59 12.65 -4.10 20.08
N THR A 60 12.50 -4.51 21.34
CA THR A 60 11.17 -4.75 21.92
C THR A 60 10.98 -3.85 23.15
N PRO A 61 9.99 -2.93 23.16
CA PRO A 61 9.04 -2.63 22.08
C PRO A 61 9.71 -1.94 20.86
N PRO A 62 9.14 -2.05 19.66
CA PRO A 62 9.66 -1.38 18.47
C PRO A 62 9.82 0.13 18.70
N THR A 63 10.98 0.67 18.33
CA THR A 63 11.24 2.12 18.41
C THR A 63 10.99 2.76 17.06
N ALA A 64 10.29 3.90 17.06
CA ALA A 64 10.10 4.70 15.86
C ALA A 64 11.43 5.39 15.50
N ILE A 65 12.01 5.04 14.37
CA ILE A 65 13.09 5.79 13.74
C ILE A 65 12.40 6.83 12.86
N LYS A 66 12.52 8.09 13.22
CA LYS A 66 12.05 9.18 12.37
C LYS A 66 12.89 9.19 11.10
N GLY A 67 12.29 8.81 9.99
CA GLY A 67 12.88 8.95 8.68
C GLY A 67 13.19 10.40 8.35
N THR A 68 13.85 10.61 7.23
CA THR A 68 14.10 11.94 6.69
C THR A 68 12.76 12.67 6.60
N ALA A 69 12.68 13.89 7.14
CA ALA A 69 11.47 14.67 6.99
C ALA A 69 11.02 14.61 5.53
N TYR A 70 9.86 14.03 5.24
CA TYR A 70 9.14 14.47 4.08
C TYR A 70 8.83 15.93 4.35
N SER A 71 9.79 16.75 4.01
CA SER A 71 9.57 18.16 3.84
C SER A 71 8.80 18.34 2.54
N LEU A 72 7.60 17.75 2.52
CA LEU A 72 6.55 18.30 1.71
C LEU A 72 6.09 19.52 2.51
N PRO A 73 6.52 20.74 2.14
CA PRO A 73 5.84 21.90 2.66
C PRO A 73 4.37 21.67 2.37
N PRO A 74 3.47 22.03 3.28
CA PRO A 74 2.05 21.97 2.96
C PRO A 74 1.86 22.73 1.65
N VAL A 75 1.19 22.09 0.69
CA VAL A 75 0.93 22.73 -0.63
C VAL A 75 0.17 24.04 -0.45
N SER A 76 -0.61 24.12 0.64
CA SER A 76 -1.25 25.36 1.10
C SER A 76 -1.59 25.28 2.58
N VAL A 77 -1.54 26.42 3.28
CA VAL A 77 -2.16 26.59 4.60
C VAL A 77 -3.22 27.69 4.44
N VAL A 78 -4.47 27.30 4.51
CA VAL A 78 -5.59 28.23 4.39
C VAL A 78 -6.50 28.09 5.61
N ALA A 79 -6.76 29.17 6.29
CA ALA A 79 -7.64 29.22 7.47
C ALA A 79 -7.26 28.16 8.55
N GLY A 80 -5.97 27.93 8.78
CA GLY A 80 -5.49 26.96 9.78
C GLY A 80 -5.56 25.50 9.34
N VAL A 81 -5.79 25.22 8.05
CA VAL A 81 -5.78 23.89 7.47
C VAL A 81 -4.60 23.77 6.51
N ALA A 82 -3.74 22.78 6.76
CA ALA A 82 -2.62 22.44 5.88
C ALA A 82 -3.00 21.26 4.98
N THR A 83 -2.72 21.35 3.68
CA THR A 83 -2.94 20.28 2.72
C THR A 83 -1.62 19.64 2.32
N PHE A 84 -1.55 18.32 2.42
CA PHE A 84 -0.43 17.51 1.96
C PHE A 84 -0.93 16.58 0.85
N THR A 85 -0.18 16.46 -0.23
CA THR A 85 -0.58 15.69 -1.41
C THR A 85 0.47 14.64 -1.75
N ASN A 86 0.01 13.59 -2.43
CA ASN A 86 0.86 12.54 -2.97
C ASN A 86 1.65 11.76 -1.90
N LEU A 87 0.99 11.43 -0.78
CA LEU A 87 1.55 10.55 0.23
C LEU A 87 1.51 9.09 -0.27
N PRO A 88 2.67 8.42 -0.42
CA PRO A 88 2.72 7.00 -0.71
C PRO A 88 2.30 6.14 0.48
N VAL A 89 2.21 4.82 0.26
CA VAL A 89 2.02 3.86 1.35
C VAL A 89 3.10 4.03 2.40
N GLY A 90 2.70 4.15 3.66
CA GLY A 90 3.63 4.36 4.77
C GLY A 90 2.97 4.79 6.06
N ASN A 91 3.81 4.96 7.08
CA ASN A 91 3.40 5.50 8.37
C ASN A 91 3.95 6.92 8.49
N TYR A 92 3.12 7.85 8.88
CA TYR A 92 3.48 9.26 8.96
C TYR A 92 3.25 9.82 10.36
N GLU A 93 4.25 10.54 10.88
CA GLU A 93 4.07 11.41 12.04
C GLU A 93 3.74 12.82 11.54
N ILE A 94 2.63 13.35 12.03
CA ILE A 94 2.16 14.70 11.74
C ILE A 94 2.39 15.53 12.99
N THR A 95 3.19 16.57 12.88
CA THR A 95 3.48 17.52 13.97
C THR A 95 2.85 18.86 13.65
N VAL A 96 2.09 19.41 14.57
CA VAL A 96 1.59 20.79 14.53
C VAL A 96 2.22 21.58 15.67
N ARG A 97 2.91 22.67 15.32
CA ARG A 97 3.57 23.57 16.25
C ARG A 97 2.93 24.94 16.21
N ASN A 98 2.59 25.45 17.36
CA ASN A 98 2.20 26.86 17.53
C ASN A 98 3.48 27.71 17.70
N LEU A 99 3.77 28.57 16.72
CA LEU A 99 4.99 29.38 16.70
C LEU A 99 5.00 30.49 17.76
N ASP A 100 3.82 30.89 18.26
CA ASP A 100 3.70 31.95 19.29
C ASP A 100 4.06 31.39 20.68
N THR A 101 3.72 30.13 20.94
CA THR A 101 3.92 29.48 22.24
C THR A 101 5.00 28.41 22.26
N ASN A 102 5.50 28.01 21.10
CA ASN A 102 6.38 26.86 20.87
C ASN A 102 5.81 25.51 21.35
N CYS A 103 4.49 25.42 21.60
CA CYS A 103 3.83 24.15 21.91
C CYS A 103 3.65 23.30 20.68
N GLU A 104 3.88 21.99 20.82
CA GLU A 104 3.74 21.02 19.75
C GLU A 104 2.75 19.93 20.13
N ILE A 105 2.04 19.40 19.14
CA ILE A 105 1.22 18.19 19.26
C ILE A 105 1.47 17.31 18.06
N THR A 106 1.51 15.99 18.26
CA THR A 106 1.75 15.01 17.23
C THR A 106 0.59 14.04 17.08
N SER A 107 0.42 13.51 15.87
CA SER A 107 -0.49 12.41 15.54
C SER A 107 0.16 11.49 14.55
N VAL A 108 -0.29 10.23 14.49
CA VAL A 108 0.16 9.26 13.48
C VAL A 108 -0.95 9.06 12.46
N HIS A 109 -0.57 9.00 11.19
CA HIS A 109 -1.45 8.68 10.08
C HIS A 109 -0.86 7.51 9.29
N TYR A 110 -1.72 6.56 8.89
CA TYR A 110 -1.33 5.36 8.16
C TYR A 110 -1.93 5.39 6.77
N VAL A 111 -1.07 5.40 5.75
CA VAL A 111 -1.48 5.21 4.36
C VAL A 111 -1.29 3.73 4.03
N ASN A 112 -2.40 2.99 3.97
CA ASN A 112 -2.37 1.56 3.75
C ASN A 112 -2.19 1.22 2.27
N ASN A 113 -1.63 0.04 1.98
CA ASN A 113 -1.50 -0.44 0.61
C ASN A 113 -2.91 -0.59 -0.02
N PRO A 114 -3.18 0.09 -1.15
CA PRO A 114 -4.47 0.03 -1.82
C PRO A 114 -4.68 -1.28 -2.58
N ASN A 115 -3.64 -2.09 -2.77
CA ASN A 115 -3.72 -3.33 -3.53
C ASN A 115 -4.40 -4.42 -2.71
N THR A 116 -5.68 -4.65 -2.98
CA THR A 116 -6.50 -5.70 -2.36
C THR A 116 -6.60 -6.98 -3.20
N PHE A 117 -5.93 -6.99 -4.35
CA PHE A 117 -5.95 -8.11 -5.30
C PHE A 117 -4.99 -9.23 -4.90
N ASP A 118 -5.39 -10.47 -5.22
CA ASP A 118 -4.55 -11.66 -5.10
C ASP A 118 -4.85 -12.60 -6.28
N LEU A 119 -4.00 -13.61 -6.47
CA LEU A 119 -4.21 -14.66 -7.43
C LEU A 119 -4.57 -15.96 -6.71
N THR A 120 -5.58 -16.67 -7.16
CA THR A 120 -5.78 -18.08 -6.81
C THR A 120 -5.26 -18.95 -7.95
N ILE A 121 -4.62 -20.05 -7.58
CA ILE A 121 -4.14 -21.06 -8.51
C ILE A 121 -4.96 -22.32 -8.28
N ASP A 122 -5.74 -22.70 -9.26
CA ASP A 122 -6.67 -23.82 -9.19
C ASP A 122 -6.41 -24.79 -10.36
N ASN A 123 -6.99 -25.97 -10.28
CA ASN A 123 -6.92 -26.99 -11.34
C ASN A 123 -5.50 -27.23 -11.86
N VAL A 124 -4.54 -27.37 -10.94
CA VAL A 124 -3.17 -27.74 -11.31
C VAL A 124 -3.18 -29.17 -11.82
N VAL A 125 -2.75 -29.36 -13.05
CA VAL A 125 -2.59 -30.68 -13.69
C VAL A 125 -1.11 -30.93 -13.88
N ASP A 126 -0.64 -32.01 -13.31
CA ASP A 126 0.76 -32.44 -13.36
C ASP A 126 1.08 -33.09 -14.71
N VAL A 127 2.36 -33.12 -15.05
CA VAL A 127 2.87 -33.78 -16.25
C VAL A 127 2.73 -35.31 -16.10
N THR A 128 2.21 -35.97 -17.12
CA THR A 128 1.90 -37.41 -17.05
C THR A 128 3.07 -38.33 -17.45
N CYS A 129 3.95 -37.85 -18.34
CA CYS A 129 5.13 -38.64 -18.78
C CYS A 129 6.42 -37.83 -18.59
N LEU A 130 7.53 -38.54 -18.44
CA LEU A 130 8.83 -37.90 -18.24
C LEU A 130 9.18 -37.02 -19.48
N ASN A 131 9.58 -35.78 -19.24
CA ASN A 131 9.92 -34.76 -20.23
C ASN A 131 8.73 -34.23 -21.05
N ASP A 132 7.50 -34.57 -20.72
CA ASP A 132 6.35 -33.96 -21.39
C ASP A 132 6.14 -32.51 -20.88
N THR A 133 5.33 -31.77 -21.65
CA THR A 133 4.93 -30.38 -21.34
C THR A 133 3.41 -30.25 -21.35
N ASN A 134 2.71 -31.27 -20.82
CA ASN A 134 1.24 -31.31 -20.82
C ASN A 134 0.65 -30.85 -19.47
N GLY A 135 1.45 -30.28 -18.58
CA GLY A 135 1.00 -29.67 -17.36
C GLY A 135 0.18 -28.39 -17.61
N SER A 136 -0.72 -28.09 -16.68
CA SER A 136 -1.55 -26.88 -16.76
C SER A 136 -1.92 -26.35 -15.38
N ALA A 137 -2.34 -25.08 -15.33
CA ALA A 137 -2.90 -24.47 -14.12
C ALA A 137 -3.91 -23.39 -14.50
N ARG A 138 -4.98 -23.26 -13.75
CA ARG A 138 -5.92 -22.14 -13.86
C ARG A 138 -5.55 -21.07 -12.85
N VAL A 139 -5.45 -19.82 -13.31
CA VAL A 139 -5.18 -18.66 -12.49
C VAL A 139 -6.38 -17.72 -12.54
N THR A 140 -6.86 -17.31 -11.36
CA THR A 140 -7.99 -16.39 -11.22
C THR A 140 -7.58 -15.20 -10.37
N LEU A 141 -7.88 -13.99 -10.83
CA LEU A 141 -7.72 -12.77 -10.06
C LEU A 141 -8.86 -12.63 -9.05
N VAL A 142 -8.51 -12.36 -7.81
CA VAL A 142 -9.46 -12.20 -6.70
C VAL A 142 -9.26 -10.83 -6.07
N ASP A 143 -10.35 -10.09 -5.86
CA ASP A 143 -10.34 -8.94 -4.95
C ASP A 143 -10.77 -9.43 -3.55
N ARG A 144 -9.96 -9.10 -2.53
CA ARG A 144 -10.19 -9.59 -1.17
C ARG A 144 -11.00 -8.65 -0.29
N VAL A 145 -11.31 -7.45 -0.77
CA VAL A 145 -11.99 -6.41 0.04
C VAL A 145 -13.19 -5.83 -0.71
N PRO A 146 -14.35 -5.64 -0.05
CA PRO A 146 -14.66 -5.91 1.38
C PRO A 146 -14.93 -7.39 1.67
N THR A 147 -15.29 -8.16 0.66
CA THR A 147 -15.48 -9.62 0.69
C THR A 147 -14.79 -10.23 -0.52
N PRO A 148 -14.16 -11.40 -0.41
CA PRO A 148 -13.50 -12.02 -1.55
C PRO A 148 -14.45 -12.16 -2.75
N VAL A 149 -14.06 -11.54 -3.87
CA VAL A 149 -14.77 -11.61 -5.15
C VAL A 149 -13.83 -12.24 -6.17
N ASN A 150 -14.20 -13.40 -6.69
CA ASN A 150 -13.50 -14.02 -7.82
C ASN A 150 -13.81 -13.27 -9.10
N ASN A 151 -12.93 -13.41 -10.09
CA ASN A 151 -13.08 -12.78 -11.39
C ASN A 151 -13.07 -11.24 -11.29
N ALA A 152 -12.08 -10.69 -10.58
CA ALA A 152 -12.00 -9.28 -10.24
C ALA A 152 -11.64 -8.35 -11.42
N GLY A 153 -11.52 -8.86 -12.63
CA GLY A 153 -11.28 -8.09 -13.85
C GLY A 153 -10.11 -8.59 -14.69
N GLU A 154 -9.97 -8.03 -15.87
CA GLU A 154 -8.93 -8.40 -16.83
C GLU A 154 -7.54 -7.96 -16.35
N PHE A 155 -6.56 -8.81 -16.55
CA PHE A 155 -5.15 -8.53 -16.25
C PHE A 155 -4.23 -9.00 -17.38
N THR A 156 -3.11 -8.32 -17.55
CA THR A 156 -1.96 -8.83 -18.31
C THR A 156 -1.04 -9.58 -17.34
N TYR A 157 -0.37 -10.62 -17.83
CA TYR A 157 0.54 -11.38 -17.00
C TYR A 157 1.87 -11.67 -17.68
N THR A 158 2.89 -11.81 -16.86
CA THR A 158 4.18 -12.42 -17.21
C THR A 158 4.34 -13.72 -16.45
N LEU A 159 4.99 -14.68 -17.05
CA LEU A 159 5.33 -15.96 -16.45
C LEU A 159 6.85 -16.13 -16.46
N ALA A 160 7.41 -16.66 -15.37
CA ALA A 160 8.82 -16.97 -15.27
C ALA A 160 9.02 -18.35 -14.65
N ASP A 161 10.12 -19.04 -15.01
CA ASP A 161 10.55 -20.27 -14.36
C ASP A 161 11.22 -20.01 -12.99
N ALA A 162 11.65 -21.08 -12.31
CA ALA A 162 12.32 -20.99 -11.00
C ALA A 162 13.65 -20.20 -11.03
N LEU A 163 14.27 -20.04 -12.18
CA LEU A 163 15.52 -19.29 -12.36
C LEU A 163 15.25 -17.83 -12.72
N GLY A 164 13.96 -17.43 -12.88
CA GLY A 164 13.56 -16.11 -13.30
C GLY A 164 13.62 -15.90 -14.82
N ASN A 165 13.82 -16.95 -15.62
CA ASN A 165 13.78 -16.82 -17.06
C ASN A 165 12.34 -16.55 -17.53
N PRO A 166 12.11 -15.55 -18.40
CA PRO A 166 10.77 -15.23 -18.85
C PRO A 166 10.24 -16.33 -19.80
N LEU A 167 8.98 -16.66 -19.58
CA LEU A 167 8.17 -17.53 -20.43
C LEU A 167 7.08 -16.69 -21.12
N PRO A 168 6.40 -17.21 -22.14
CA PRO A 168 5.32 -16.48 -22.78
C PRO A 168 4.27 -16.00 -21.79
N GLY A 169 4.01 -14.70 -21.80
CA GLY A 169 2.94 -14.05 -21.05
C GLY A 169 1.69 -13.86 -21.92
N GLY A 170 0.70 -13.18 -21.41
CA GLY A 170 -0.53 -12.91 -22.14
C GLY A 170 -1.50 -12.02 -21.36
N THR A 171 -2.75 -12.08 -21.80
CA THR A 171 -3.87 -11.37 -21.14
C THR A 171 -4.92 -12.40 -20.72
N SER A 172 -5.49 -12.21 -19.55
CA SER A 172 -6.60 -13.03 -19.05
C SER A 172 -7.89 -12.75 -19.84
N THR A 173 -8.92 -13.52 -19.58
CA THR A 173 -10.28 -13.16 -19.98
C THR A 173 -10.74 -11.89 -19.26
N THR A 174 -11.81 -11.26 -19.74
CA THR A 174 -12.44 -10.09 -19.09
C THR A 174 -12.92 -10.39 -17.67
N ALA A 175 -13.15 -11.66 -17.35
CA ALA A 175 -13.49 -12.12 -16.00
C ALA A 175 -12.24 -12.35 -15.11
N GLY A 176 -11.02 -12.03 -15.59
CA GLY A 176 -9.81 -12.21 -14.80
C GLY A 176 -9.41 -13.67 -14.59
N VAL A 177 -9.58 -14.51 -15.62
CA VAL A 177 -9.19 -15.93 -15.57
C VAL A 177 -8.25 -16.24 -16.74
N VAL A 178 -7.22 -17.02 -16.48
CA VAL A 178 -6.33 -17.57 -17.50
C VAL A 178 -6.07 -19.05 -17.23
N ASP A 179 -6.12 -19.87 -18.28
CA ASP A 179 -5.66 -21.25 -18.26
C ASP A 179 -4.26 -21.31 -18.88
N LEU A 180 -3.27 -21.56 -18.03
CA LEU A 180 -1.89 -21.80 -18.45
C LEU A 180 -1.77 -23.25 -18.89
N THR A 181 -1.23 -23.48 -20.08
CA THR A 181 -1.09 -24.81 -20.67
C THR A 181 0.33 -25.02 -21.20
N ASN A 182 0.65 -26.26 -21.56
CA ASN A 182 1.95 -26.65 -22.08
C ASN A 182 3.11 -26.37 -21.10
N LEU A 183 2.86 -26.62 -19.81
CA LEU A 183 3.85 -26.44 -18.78
C LEU A 183 4.65 -27.74 -18.57
N ALA A 184 5.96 -27.63 -18.49
CA ALA A 184 6.85 -28.71 -18.05
C ALA A 184 6.80 -28.88 -16.53
N VAL A 185 7.47 -29.92 -16.01
CA VAL A 185 7.77 -30.04 -14.57
C VAL A 185 8.62 -28.84 -14.14
N GLY A 186 8.21 -28.15 -13.07
CA GLY A 186 8.94 -26.98 -12.56
C GLY A 186 8.12 -26.11 -11.65
N THR A 187 8.79 -25.14 -11.03
CA THR A 187 8.15 -24.07 -10.27
C THR A 187 8.08 -22.82 -11.14
N TYR A 188 6.94 -22.18 -11.11
CA TYR A 188 6.62 -21.00 -11.91
C TYR A 188 6.21 -19.84 -11.04
N THR A 189 6.56 -18.63 -11.46
CA THR A 189 6.07 -17.38 -10.90
C THR A 189 5.22 -16.67 -11.94
N ILE A 190 3.94 -16.47 -11.65
CA ILE A 190 3.08 -15.59 -12.43
C ILE A 190 2.99 -14.23 -11.75
N THR A 191 3.17 -13.16 -12.54
CA THR A 191 2.95 -11.78 -12.11
C THR A 191 1.86 -11.17 -12.97
N ALA A 192 0.76 -10.80 -12.34
CA ALA A 192 -0.39 -10.16 -12.98
C ALA A 192 -0.38 -8.66 -12.73
N THR A 193 -0.73 -7.89 -13.76
CA THR A 193 -0.90 -6.43 -13.71
C THR A 193 -2.32 -6.13 -14.18
N LEU A 194 -3.11 -5.45 -13.33
CA LEU A 194 -4.49 -5.11 -13.67
C LEU A 194 -4.53 -4.09 -14.81
N ASN A 195 -5.34 -4.38 -15.83
CA ASN A 195 -5.49 -3.47 -16.98
C ASN A 195 -6.12 -2.14 -16.59
N GLN A 196 -7.06 -2.14 -15.63
CA GLN A 196 -7.73 -0.93 -15.14
C GLN A 196 -6.94 -0.19 -14.06
N ALA A 197 -5.92 -0.83 -13.49
CA ALA A 197 -5.10 -0.29 -12.40
C ALA A 197 -3.64 -0.74 -12.53
N PRO A 198 -2.91 -0.23 -13.54
CA PRO A 198 -1.58 -0.75 -13.92
C PRO A 198 -0.50 -0.60 -12.86
N SER A 199 -0.73 0.22 -11.82
CA SER A 199 0.17 0.31 -10.67
C SER A 199 -0.01 -0.84 -9.66
N CYS A 200 -1.11 -1.61 -9.75
CA CYS A 200 -1.36 -2.77 -8.92
C CYS A 200 -0.89 -4.04 -9.62
N THR A 201 0.15 -4.62 -9.07
CA THR A 201 0.69 -5.91 -9.50
C THR A 201 0.59 -6.93 -8.37
N VAL A 202 0.37 -8.18 -8.72
CA VAL A 202 0.36 -9.29 -7.77
C VAL A 202 1.09 -10.47 -8.36
N SER A 203 1.91 -11.16 -7.54
CA SER A 203 2.69 -12.32 -7.97
C SER A 203 2.34 -13.53 -7.12
N LYS A 204 2.32 -14.71 -7.75
CA LYS A 204 2.07 -15.99 -7.11
C LYS A 204 2.96 -17.07 -7.70
N ASN A 205 3.44 -17.98 -6.83
CA ASN A 205 4.18 -19.15 -7.25
C ASN A 205 3.27 -20.38 -7.27
N PHE A 206 3.52 -21.29 -8.22
CA PHE A 206 2.92 -22.62 -8.26
C PHE A 206 3.90 -23.63 -8.83
N THR A 207 3.65 -24.92 -8.61
CA THR A 207 4.55 -25.98 -9.03
C THR A 207 3.76 -27.01 -9.82
N ILE A 208 4.32 -27.41 -10.97
CA ILE A 208 3.88 -28.55 -11.77
C ILE A 208 4.83 -29.70 -11.44
N THR A 209 4.29 -30.82 -11.00
CA THR A 209 5.04 -32.02 -10.71
C THR A 209 4.91 -33.05 -11.86
N GLY A 210 5.65 -34.15 -11.78
CA GLY A 210 5.56 -35.20 -12.78
C GLY A 210 6.50 -36.38 -12.45
N PRO A 211 6.51 -37.42 -13.30
CA PRO A 211 7.37 -38.58 -13.08
C PRO A 211 8.86 -38.21 -13.06
N THR A 212 9.60 -38.75 -12.14
CA THR A 212 11.06 -38.57 -11.99
C THR A 212 11.87 -39.65 -12.74
N ALA A 213 11.22 -40.68 -13.24
CA ALA A 213 11.85 -41.79 -13.99
C ALA A 213 10.95 -42.21 -15.16
N ALA A 214 11.57 -42.68 -16.24
CA ALA A 214 10.86 -43.30 -17.35
C ALA A 214 10.23 -44.62 -16.89
N LEU A 215 9.08 -44.95 -17.49
CA LEU A 215 8.46 -46.26 -17.28
C LEU A 215 9.42 -47.34 -17.79
N ALA A 216 9.83 -48.28 -16.93
CA ALA A 216 10.57 -49.44 -17.36
C ALA A 216 9.59 -50.51 -17.82
N ILE A 217 9.82 -51.07 -19.03
CA ILE A 217 9.07 -52.18 -19.60
C ILE A 217 9.91 -53.45 -19.46
#